data_7d307b12707c6cb2db9d7dbe57f3d7e3
#
_entry.id   7d307b12707c6cb2db9d7dbe57f3d7e3
#
_cell.length_a   1.000
_cell.length_b   1.000
_cell.length_c   1.000
_cell.angle_alpha   90.00
_cell.angle_beta   90.00
_cell.angle_gamma   90.00
#
_symmetry.space_group_name_H-M   'P 1'
#
loop_
_entity.id
_entity.type
_entity.pdbx_description
1 polymer ?
#
loop_
_entity_poly.entity_id
_entity_poly.type
_entity_poly.pdbx_seq_one_letter_code
_entity_poly.pdbx_strand_id
1 'polypeptide(L)'
;ALKTGALELIASALSDADPAGEQPAQIARYRLLYRARRYIESQLANPELTIDLVASQLSVSTRRLQQVFKDCGLEPPSRYLWQQRLEHCKAACESPEFAQHSIGDIALMHGFNDFSHFSRSFKAAYGCTPREYRNARN
;
A
#
# COMPACT_ATOMS: atom_id res chain seq x y z
N ALA A 1 9.05 5.21 3.36
CA ALA A 1 9.25 6.66 3.43
C ALA A 1 9.58 7.25 2.08
N LEU A 2 10.59 6.69 1.37
CA LEU A 2 10.98 7.21 0.06
C LEU A 2 9.86 7.12 -0.97
N LYS A 3 9.10 6.01 -0.96
CA LYS A 3 7.98 5.83 -1.89
C LYS A 3 6.83 6.80 -1.61
N THR A 4 6.57 7.09 -0.36
CA THR A 4 5.54 8.05 0.04
C THR A 4 5.95 9.46 -0.40
N GLY A 5 7.20 9.85 -0.17
CA GLY A 5 7.70 11.15 -0.60
C GLY A 5 7.66 11.33 -2.10
N ALA A 6 8.01 10.29 -2.87
CA ALA A 6 7.96 10.34 -4.33
C ALA A 6 6.53 10.56 -4.82
N LEU A 7 5.54 9.94 -4.18
CA LEU A 7 4.14 10.10 -4.59
C LEU A 7 3.56 11.45 -4.20
N GLU A 8 3.99 12.00 -3.09
CA GLU A 8 3.61 13.37 -2.73
C GLU A 8 4.18 14.38 -3.73
N LEU A 9 5.41 14.15 -4.18
CA LEU A 9 6.01 14.98 -5.22
C LEU A 9 5.25 14.85 -6.54
N ILE A 10 4.83 13.65 -6.91
CA ILE A 10 4.03 13.43 -8.11
C ILE A 10 2.68 14.14 -7.99
N ALA A 11 2.00 14.01 -6.85
CA ALA A 11 0.73 14.68 -6.60
C ALA A 11 0.89 16.21 -6.65
N SER A 12 1.97 16.74 -6.05
CA SER A 12 2.28 18.16 -6.08
C SER A 12 2.56 18.63 -7.50
N ALA A 13 3.33 17.84 -8.26
CA ALA A 13 3.63 18.16 -9.66
C ALA A 13 2.36 18.20 -10.50
N LEU A 14 1.40 17.32 -10.24
CA LEU A 14 0.10 17.31 -10.94
C LEU A 14 -0.72 18.57 -10.60
N SER A 15 -0.64 19.03 -9.36
CA SER A 15 -1.34 20.24 -8.92
C SER A 15 -0.76 21.50 -9.53
N ASP A 16 0.55 21.52 -9.70
CA ASP A 16 1.30 22.69 -10.19
C ASP A 16 1.66 22.58 -11.68
N ALA A 17 1.28 21.48 -12.34
CA ALA A 17 1.68 21.20 -13.71
C ALA A 17 1.19 22.27 -14.68
N ASP A 18 2.10 22.78 -15.49
CA ASP A 18 1.78 23.63 -16.63
C ASP A 18 1.28 22.72 -17.76
N PRO A 19 -0.01 22.84 -18.14
CA PRO A 19 -0.56 21.97 -19.19
C PRO A 19 0.18 22.08 -20.51
N ALA A 20 0.89 23.17 -20.76
CA ALA A 20 1.63 23.35 -22.00
C ALA A 20 3.00 22.65 -22.02
N GLY A 21 3.54 22.29 -20.82
CA GLY A 21 4.87 21.68 -20.69
C GLY A 21 4.86 20.17 -20.52
N GLU A 22 3.71 19.56 -20.20
CA GLU A 22 3.61 18.15 -19.85
C GLU A 22 2.93 17.37 -20.97
N GLN A 23 3.42 16.14 -21.25
CA GLN A 23 2.77 15.27 -22.21
C GLN A 23 1.49 14.72 -21.57
N PRO A 24 0.34 14.76 -22.30
CA PRO A 24 -0.92 14.23 -21.77
C PRO A 24 -0.85 12.78 -21.28
N ALA A 25 -0.06 11.95 -21.96
CA ALA A 25 0.12 10.54 -21.57
C ALA A 25 0.80 10.41 -20.22
N GLN A 26 1.76 11.27 -19.93
CA GLN A 26 2.47 11.27 -18.65
C GLN A 26 1.56 11.72 -17.51
N ILE A 27 0.78 12.77 -17.76
CA ILE A 27 -0.22 13.24 -16.79
C ILE A 27 -1.23 12.15 -16.47
N ALA A 28 -1.71 11.44 -17.51
CA ALA A 28 -2.67 10.36 -17.34
C ALA A 28 -2.09 9.22 -16.49
N ARG A 29 -0.80 8.88 -16.68
CA ARG A 29 -0.12 7.87 -15.88
C ARG A 29 -0.05 8.27 -14.41
N TYR A 30 0.35 9.50 -14.13
CA TYR A 30 0.46 9.99 -12.76
C TYR A 30 -0.89 10.05 -12.05
N ARG A 31 -1.94 10.45 -12.78
CA ARG A 31 -3.31 10.46 -12.24
C ARG A 31 -3.78 9.07 -11.89
N LEU A 32 -3.54 8.10 -12.78
CA LEU A 32 -3.93 6.72 -12.53
C LEU A 32 -3.17 6.14 -11.32
N LEU A 33 -1.87 6.39 -11.24
CA LEU A 33 -1.05 5.96 -10.11
C LEU A 33 -1.57 6.53 -8.80
N TYR A 34 -1.86 7.82 -8.76
CA TYR A 34 -2.38 8.50 -7.57
C TYR A 34 -3.73 7.91 -7.14
N ARG A 35 -4.65 7.75 -8.11
CA ARG A 35 -5.97 7.17 -7.85
C ARG A 35 -5.88 5.73 -7.35
N ALA A 36 -5.02 4.93 -7.95
CA ALA A 36 -4.82 3.54 -7.55
C ALA A 36 -4.32 3.46 -6.12
N ARG A 37 -3.33 4.25 -5.79
CA ARG A 37 -2.76 4.28 -4.45
C ARG A 37 -3.78 4.71 -3.41
N ARG A 38 -4.54 5.76 -3.70
CA ARG A 38 -5.60 6.23 -2.82
C ARG A 38 -6.66 5.17 -2.58
N TYR A 39 -7.07 4.50 -3.65
CA TYR A 39 -8.07 3.44 -3.54
C TYR A 39 -7.56 2.27 -2.71
N ILE A 40 -6.35 1.80 -2.97
CA ILE A 40 -5.73 0.71 -2.20
C ILE A 40 -5.69 1.08 -0.71
N GLU A 41 -5.20 2.27 -0.39
CA GLU A 41 -5.09 2.73 1.00
C GLU A 41 -6.46 2.78 1.69
N SER A 42 -7.51 3.15 0.96
CA SER A 42 -8.86 3.20 1.52
C SER A 42 -9.48 1.83 1.78
N GLN A 43 -8.95 0.78 1.16
CA GLN A 43 -9.54 -0.57 1.17
C GLN A 43 -8.63 -1.61 1.83
N LEU A 44 -7.58 -1.20 2.52
CA LEU A 44 -6.59 -2.12 3.08
C LEU A 44 -7.20 -3.15 4.04
N ALA A 45 -8.22 -2.76 4.80
CA ALA A 45 -8.87 -3.65 5.77
C ALA A 45 -9.73 -4.73 5.13
N ASN A 46 -10.04 -4.60 3.83
CA ASN A 46 -10.84 -5.58 3.11
C ASN A 46 -9.93 -6.74 2.66
N PRO A 47 -10.08 -7.95 3.24
CA PRO A 47 -9.22 -9.08 2.85
C PRO A 47 -9.48 -9.58 1.44
N GLU A 48 -10.63 -9.23 0.85
CA GLU A 48 -11.00 -9.63 -0.51
C GLU A 48 -10.42 -8.71 -1.58
N LEU A 49 -9.73 -7.64 -1.20
CA LEU A 49 -9.15 -6.71 -2.16
C LEU A 49 -8.05 -7.39 -2.98
N THR A 50 -8.19 -7.35 -4.30
CA THR A 50 -7.20 -7.84 -5.25
C THR A 50 -6.83 -6.69 -6.20
N ILE A 51 -5.72 -6.84 -6.90
CA ILE A 51 -5.32 -5.85 -7.89
C ILE A 51 -6.31 -5.82 -9.07
N ASP A 52 -6.92 -6.95 -9.40
CA ASP A 52 -7.97 -6.99 -10.41
C ASP A 52 -9.18 -6.13 -10.01
N LEU A 53 -9.57 -6.18 -8.73
CA LEU A 53 -10.64 -5.32 -8.23
C LEU A 53 -10.25 -3.85 -8.26
N VAL A 54 -9.01 -3.53 -7.91
CA VAL A 54 -8.50 -2.15 -7.98
C VAL A 54 -8.60 -1.63 -9.43
N ALA A 55 -8.09 -2.40 -10.38
CA ALA A 55 -8.12 -2.03 -11.79
C ALA A 55 -9.56 -1.83 -12.29
N SER A 56 -10.45 -2.77 -11.93
CA SER A 56 -11.88 -2.70 -12.29
C SER A 56 -12.51 -1.42 -11.74
N GLN A 57 -12.24 -1.09 -10.49
CA GLN A 57 -12.78 0.11 -9.86
C GLN A 57 -12.30 1.38 -10.55
N LEU A 58 -11.10 1.37 -11.08
CA LEU A 58 -10.51 2.51 -11.78
C LEU A 58 -10.80 2.50 -13.29
N SER A 59 -11.58 1.53 -13.74
CA SER A 59 -11.97 1.37 -15.16
C SER A 59 -10.78 1.19 -16.10
N VAL A 60 -9.77 0.45 -15.62
CA VAL A 60 -8.60 0.09 -16.43
C VAL A 60 -8.35 -1.42 -16.33
N SER A 61 -7.54 -1.95 -17.25
CA SER A 61 -7.12 -3.35 -17.16
C SER A 61 -6.06 -3.52 -16.07
N THR A 62 -5.97 -4.72 -15.52
CA THR A 62 -4.89 -5.06 -14.57
C THR A 62 -3.53 -4.84 -15.18
N ARG A 63 -3.38 -5.21 -16.48
CA ARG A 63 -2.14 -5.00 -17.21
C ARG A 63 -1.76 -3.52 -17.28
N ARG A 64 -2.73 -2.65 -17.54
CA ARG A 64 -2.52 -1.20 -17.60
C ARG A 64 -2.04 -0.69 -16.24
N LEU A 65 -2.67 -1.12 -15.16
CA LEU A 65 -2.29 -0.73 -13.82
C LEU A 65 -0.87 -1.17 -13.47
N GLN A 66 -0.53 -2.42 -13.78
CA GLN A 66 0.82 -2.94 -13.57
C GLN A 66 1.86 -2.16 -14.38
N GLN A 67 1.53 -1.83 -15.62
CA GLN A 67 2.44 -1.09 -16.50
C GLN A 67 2.70 0.32 -15.98
N VAL A 68 1.67 1.00 -15.47
CA VAL A 68 1.83 2.34 -14.91
C VAL A 68 2.76 2.33 -13.69
N PHE A 69 2.62 1.36 -12.80
CA PHE A 69 3.53 1.23 -11.67
C PHE A 69 4.96 1.02 -12.14
N LYS A 70 5.15 0.15 -13.12
CA LYS A 70 6.48 -0.13 -13.69
C LYS A 70 7.08 1.12 -14.35
N ASP A 71 6.29 1.83 -15.15
CA ASP A 71 6.74 3.04 -15.84
C ASP A 71 7.16 4.14 -14.88
N CYS A 72 6.56 4.16 -13.69
CA CYS A 72 6.90 5.12 -12.65
C CYS A 72 8.03 4.63 -11.73
N GLY A 73 8.68 3.52 -12.07
CA GLY A 73 9.81 2.99 -11.30
C GLY A 73 9.43 2.35 -9.98
N LEU A 74 8.16 1.94 -9.83
CA LEU A 74 7.64 1.37 -8.60
C LEU A 74 7.55 -0.13 -8.68
N GLU A 75 7.47 -0.77 -7.52
CA GLU A 75 7.19 -2.19 -7.42
C GLU A 75 5.77 -2.49 -7.89
N PRO A 76 5.45 -3.76 -8.23
CA PRO A 76 4.10 -4.12 -8.67
C PRO A 76 3.04 -3.68 -7.66
N PRO A 77 1.82 -3.34 -8.14
CA PRO A 77 0.75 -2.88 -7.23
C PRO A 77 0.37 -3.91 -6.16
N SER A 78 0.49 -5.21 -6.44
CA SER A 78 0.26 -6.25 -5.43
C SER A 78 1.24 -6.13 -4.27
N ARG A 79 2.50 -5.84 -4.56
CA ARG A 79 3.52 -5.64 -3.54
C ARG A 79 3.25 -4.41 -2.71
N TYR A 80 2.83 -3.35 -3.36
CA TYR A 80 2.41 -2.12 -2.69
C TYR A 80 1.27 -2.39 -1.70
N LEU A 81 0.25 -3.13 -2.12
CA LEU A 81 -0.88 -3.49 -1.27
C LEU A 81 -0.42 -4.20 0.02
N TRP A 82 0.39 -5.25 -0.12
CA TRP A 82 0.84 -6.02 1.03
C TRP A 82 1.79 -5.24 1.94
N GLN A 83 2.65 -4.40 1.36
CA GLN A 83 3.52 -3.52 2.14
C GLN A 83 2.73 -2.53 2.98
N GLN A 84 1.68 -1.95 2.40
CA GLN A 84 0.83 -1.01 3.14
C GLN A 84 0.11 -1.70 4.29
N ARG A 85 -0.39 -2.90 4.08
CA ARG A 85 -1.00 -3.69 5.14
C ARG A 85 -0.02 -3.97 6.27
N LEU A 86 1.21 -4.36 5.93
CA LEU A 86 2.25 -4.61 6.93
C LEU A 86 2.61 -3.36 7.72
N GLU A 87 2.74 -2.22 7.06
CA GLU A 87 3.05 -0.96 7.73
C GLU A 87 1.97 -0.56 8.73
N HIS A 88 0.70 -0.75 8.35
CA HIS A 88 -0.42 -0.46 9.27
C HIS A 88 -0.43 -1.42 10.45
N CYS A 89 -0.13 -2.70 10.24
CA CYS A 89 -0.01 -3.66 11.34
C CYS A 89 1.15 -3.31 12.26
N LYS A 90 2.28 -2.92 11.70
CA LYS A 90 3.44 -2.51 12.47
C LYS A 90 3.11 -1.30 13.35
N ALA A 91 2.46 -0.30 12.79
CA ALA A 91 2.02 0.88 13.52
C ALA A 91 1.05 0.51 14.64
N ALA A 92 0.13 -0.43 14.38
CA ALA A 92 -0.82 -0.90 15.38
C ALA A 92 -0.09 -1.59 16.55
N CYS A 93 0.95 -2.37 16.26
CA CYS A 93 1.75 -3.02 17.30
C CYS A 93 2.44 -2.01 18.22
N GLU A 94 2.70 -0.81 17.74
CA GLU A 94 3.32 0.27 18.50
C GLU A 94 2.30 1.13 19.26
N SER A 95 1.04 1.06 18.88
CA SER A 95 0.01 1.97 19.38
C SER A 95 -0.63 1.45 20.67
N PRO A 96 -0.73 2.30 21.72
CA PRO A 96 -1.47 1.92 22.94
C PRO A 96 -2.93 1.58 22.68
N GLU A 97 -3.52 2.13 21.62
CA GLU A 97 -4.90 1.87 21.22
C GLU A 97 -5.13 0.38 20.94
N PHE A 98 -4.11 -0.34 20.47
CA PHE A 98 -4.21 -1.76 20.13
C PHE A 98 -3.57 -2.67 21.20
N ALA A 99 -3.20 -2.13 22.36
CA ALA A 99 -2.48 -2.88 23.39
C ALA A 99 -3.24 -4.12 23.88
N GLN A 100 -4.57 -4.09 23.86
CA GLN A 100 -5.42 -5.19 24.31
C GLN A 100 -5.77 -6.17 23.20
N HIS A 101 -5.38 -5.88 21.97
CA HIS A 101 -5.65 -6.77 20.84
C HIS A 101 -4.49 -7.75 20.64
N SER A 102 -4.82 -8.98 20.32
CA SER A 102 -3.81 -9.98 19.97
C SER A 102 -3.17 -9.62 18.62
N ILE A 103 -1.98 -10.15 18.36
CA ILE A 103 -1.32 -10.01 17.07
C ILE A 103 -2.22 -10.53 15.94
N GLY A 104 -2.91 -11.66 16.18
CA GLY A 104 -3.87 -12.21 15.22
C GLY A 104 -5.02 -11.27 14.92
N ASP A 105 -5.56 -10.63 15.96
CA ASP A 105 -6.63 -9.64 15.78
C ASP A 105 -6.16 -8.44 14.95
N ILE A 106 -4.98 -7.95 15.23
CA ILE A 106 -4.39 -6.84 14.47
C ILE A 106 -4.26 -7.22 12.99
N ALA A 107 -3.77 -8.43 12.71
CA ALA A 107 -3.64 -8.91 11.34
C ALA A 107 -4.99 -8.94 10.62
N LEU A 108 -6.03 -9.50 11.28
CA LEU A 108 -7.38 -9.57 10.71
C LEU A 108 -7.97 -8.20 10.45
N MET A 109 -7.79 -7.26 11.36
CA MET A 109 -8.28 -5.89 11.22
C MET A 109 -7.66 -5.17 10.03
N HIS A 110 -6.49 -5.59 9.59
CA HIS A 110 -5.74 -4.93 8.53
C HIS A 110 -5.69 -5.73 7.23
N GLY A 111 -6.61 -6.69 7.06
CA GLY A 111 -6.82 -7.36 5.78
C GLY A 111 -6.08 -8.68 5.59
N PHE A 112 -5.36 -9.17 6.59
CA PHE A 112 -4.76 -10.50 6.54
C PHE A 112 -5.79 -11.53 7.01
N ASN A 113 -6.01 -12.57 6.21
CA ASN A 113 -6.90 -13.67 6.58
C ASN A 113 -6.14 -14.99 6.85
N ASP A 114 -4.81 -14.95 6.80
CA ASP A 114 -3.93 -16.09 7.07
C ASP A 114 -2.82 -15.61 7.99
N PHE A 115 -2.85 -16.06 9.24
CA PHE A 115 -1.88 -15.65 10.24
C PHE A 115 -0.45 -16.08 9.87
N SER A 116 -0.28 -17.26 9.29
CA SER A 116 1.04 -17.75 8.89
C SER A 116 1.63 -16.87 7.77
N HIS A 117 0.81 -16.48 6.81
CA HIS A 117 1.21 -15.57 5.75
C HIS A 117 1.64 -14.22 6.34
N PHE A 118 0.82 -13.67 7.24
CA PHE A 118 1.12 -12.42 7.92
C PHE A 118 2.47 -12.50 8.65
N SER A 119 2.66 -13.52 9.46
CA SER A 119 3.85 -13.67 10.28
C SER A 119 5.11 -13.77 9.44
N ARG A 120 5.07 -14.59 8.39
CA ARG A 120 6.20 -14.73 7.47
C ARG A 120 6.50 -13.42 6.72
N SER A 121 5.46 -12.75 6.24
CA SER A 121 5.61 -11.49 5.52
C SER A 121 6.19 -10.40 6.41
N PHE A 122 5.72 -10.33 7.65
CA PHE A 122 6.21 -9.36 8.62
C PHE A 122 7.70 -9.60 8.92
N LYS A 123 8.07 -10.86 9.18
CA LYS A 123 9.46 -11.20 9.46
C LYS A 123 10.37 -10.90 8.26
N ALA A 124 9.91 -11.21 7.05
CA ALA A 124 10.67 -10.90 5.84
C ALA A 124 10.88 -9.40 5.66
N ALA A 125 9.87 -8.59 6.00
CA ALA A 125 9.95 -7.14 5.82
C ALA A 125 10.76 -6.44 6.92
N TYR A 126 10.68 -6.91 8.17
CA TYR A 126 11.22 -6.19 9.33
C TYR A 126 12.27 -6.96 10.13
N GLY A 127 12.59 -8.18 9.75
CA GLY A 127 13.66 -8.96 10.38
C GLY A 127 13.28 -9.66 11.68
N CYS A 128 12.06 -9.47 12.17
CA CYS A 128 11.57 -10.11 13.39
C CYS A 128 10.10 -10.42 13.27
N THR A 129 9.58 -11.32 14.13
CA THR A 129 8.15 -11.64 14.14
C THR A 129 7.35 -10.48 14.73
N PRO A 130 6.04 -10.40 14.44
CA PRO A 130 5.18 -9.38 15.05
C PRO A 130 5.23 -9.38 16.57
N ARG A 131 5.27 -10.57 17.17
CA ARG A 131 5.34 -10.73 18.63
C ARG A 131 6.66 -10.18 19.18
N GLU A 132 7.78 -10.54 18.56
CA GLU A 132 9.09 -10.02 18.94
C GLU A 132 9.14 -8.50 18.82
N TYR A 133 8.58 -7.97 17.75
CA TYR A 133 8.54 -6.52 17.52
C TYR A 133 7.74 -5.81 18.62
N ARG A 134 6.55 -6.33 18.93
CA ARG A 134 5.69 -5.76 19.98
C ARG A 134 6.35 -5.82 21.35
N ASN A 135 6.94 -6.97 21.68
CA ASN A 135 7.59 -7.17 22.99
C ASN A 135 8.80 -6.28 23.18
N ALA A 136 9.56 -6.02 22.13
CA ALA A 136 10.72 -5.15 22.19
C ALA A 136 10.34 -3.69 22.46
N ARG A 137 9.09 -3.31 22.20
CA ARG A 137 8.58 -1.95 22.35
C ARG A 137 7.89 -1.71 23.70
N ASN A 138 7.52 -2.79 24.40
CA ASN A 138 6.86 -2.73 25.71
C ASN A 138 7.90 -2.92 26.88
#